data_0f851e7feac2d9100f9e542996e3510f
#
_entry.id   0f851e7feac2d9100f9e542996e3510f
#
_cell.length_a   1.000
_cell.length_b   1.000
_cell.length_c   1.000
_cell.angle_alpha   90.00
_cell.angle_beta   90.00
_cell.angle_gamma   90.00
#
_symmetry.space_group_name_H-M   'P 1'
#
loop_
_entity.id
_entity.type
_entity.pdbx_description
1 polymer ?
#
loop_
_entity_poly.entity_id
_entity_poly.type
_entity_poly.pdbx_seq_one_letter_code
_entity_poly.pdbx_strand_id
1 'polypeptide(L)'
;MKKLCLLLLFGASAFAADPAITIYNQGFAVVRDSLPIDLKAGPNQVTFTGATAKLEADSVILRDVAGKVQLQILEQSYRNDPVSEPMLLSFFEGQSLDFIRREANKPDQTISAKIIRSGYVPGGSPVEPIVEINGKLQFSLPGQPVFPSLGEENILKPALAWQINAPAAAKINAEVAYVTQGFSWQASYNLVAPEKGDLVDIVGWITMQNDSGSGFQNAKIKLMAGDVNKVHSPHSPMAKRGFPMIAEMAMDTPPVVSEKAFD
;
A
#
# COMPACT_ATOMS: atom_id res chain seq x y z
N MET A 1 53.82 8.67 27.93
CA MET A 1 53.25 7.66 27.04
C MET A 1 51.71 7.65 27.30
N LYS A 2 50.95 8.39 26.51
CA LYS A 2 49.46 8.45 26.64
C LYS A 2 48.85 7.36 25.75
N LYS A 3 48.20 6.37 26.35
CA LYS A 3 47.47 5.31 25.62
C LYS A 3 46.14 5.90 25.17
N LEU A 4 45.98 6.07 23.85
CA LEU A 4 44.73 6.46 23.20
C LEU A 4 43.86 5.19 23.07
N CYS A 5 42.79 5.10 23.84
CA CYS A 5 41.81 4.03 23.77
C CYS A 5 40.78 4.40 22.68
N LEU A 6 40.89 3.76 21.51
CA LEU A 6 39.96 3.94 20.39
C LEU A 6 38.69 3.11 20.69
N LEU A 7 37.61 3.77 21.10
CA LEU A 7 36.31 3.15 21.33
C LEU A 7 35.63 2.97 19.96
N LEU A 8 35.65 1.75 19.42
CA LEU A 8 34.86 1.36 18.25
C LEU A 8 33.38 1.27 18.66
N LEU A 9 32.60 2.31 18.32
CA LEU A 9 31.13 2.24 18.36
C LEU A 9 30.63 1.33 17.22
N PHE A 10 30.33 0.09 17.55
CA PHE A 10 29.53 -0.77 16.67
C PHE A 10 28.10 -0.23 16.67
N GLY A 11 27.74 0.53 15.64
CA GLY A 11 26.38 0.86 15.34
C GLY A 11 25.63 -0.43 15.01
N ALA A 12 24.75 -0.91 15.89
CA ALA A 12 23.81 -1.97 15.58
C ALA A 12 22.85 -1.44 14.51
N SER A 13 23.05 -1.82 13.26
CA SER A 13 22.06 -1.65 12.21
C SER A 13 20.85 -2.49 12.60
N ALA A 14 19.74 -1.84 12.94
CA ALA A 14 18.46 -2.51 13.11
C ALA A 14 18.04 -3.00 11.72
N PHE A 15 18.29 -4.27 11.42
CA PHE A 15 17.73 -4.91 10.23
C PHE A 15 16.21 -4.96 10.41
N ALA A 16 15.48 -4.33 9.49
CA ALA A 16 14.06 -4.61 9.35
C ALA A 16 13.89 -6.11 9.12
N ALA A 17 12.93 -6.74 9.78
CA ALA A 17 12.67 -8.16 9.57
C ALA A 17 12.10 -8.34 8.15
N ASP A 18 12.50 -9.45 7.48
CA ASP A 18 11.98 -9.80 6.17
C ASP A 18 10.45 -9.91 6.21
N PRO A 19 9.72 -9.46 5.16
CA PRO A 19 8.28 -9.58 5.11
C PRO A 19 7.83 -11.04 5.15
N ALA A 20 6.71 -11.31 5.79
CA ALA A 20 6.10 -12.63 5.88
C ALA A 20 4.74 -12.60 5.16
N ILE A 21 4.52 -13.55 4.24
CA ILE A 21 3.32 -13.62 3.42
C ILE A 21 2.69 -15.00 3.59
N THR A 22 1.45 -15.04 4.04
CA THR A 22 0.64 -16.27 4.05
C THR A 22 -0.32 -16.19 2.87
N ILE A 23 -0.13 -17.05 1.87
CA ILE A 23 -0.96 -17.09 0.65
C ILE A 23 -1.99 -18.19 0.78
N TYR A 24 -3.26 -17.83 0.62
CA TYR A 24 -4.40 -18.74 0.65
C TYR A 24 -4.81 -19.14 -0.77
N ASN A 25 -5.32 -20.37 -0.94
CA ASN A 25 -5.79 -20.89 -2.23
C ASN A 25 -7.07 -20.19 -2.75
N GLN A 26 -7.64 -19.26 -1.98
CA GLN A 26 -8.85 -18.50 -2.32
C GLN A 26 -8.54 -17.13 -2.96
N GLY A 27 -7.32 -16.90 -3.44
CA GLY A 27 -6.95 -15.70 -4.20
C GLY A 27 -6.56 -14.48 -3.35
N PHE A 28 -6.28 -14.66 -2.06
CA PHE A 28 -5.81 -13.60 -1.17
C PHE A 28 -4.59 -14.04 -0.35
N ALA A 29 -3.93 -13.06 0.25
CA ALA A 29 -2.83 -13.29 1.17
C ALA A 29 -2.93 -12.38 2.40
N VAL A 30 -2.33 -12.82 3.50
CA VAL A 30 -2.02 -11.97 4.65
C VAL A 30 -0.55 -11.59 4.56
N VAL A 31 -0.29 -10.31 4.51
CA VAL A 31 1.07 -9.74 4.52
C VAL A 31 1.36 -9.22 5.92
N ARG A 32 2.56 -9.50 6.43
CA ARG A 32 3.12 -8.90 7.64
C ARG A 32 4.48 -8.34 7.30
N ASP A 33 4.67 -7.07 7.55
CA ASP A 33 5.91 -6.36 7.27
C ASP A 33 6.35 -5.54 8.47
N SER A 34 7.60 -5.15 8.49
CA SER A 34 8.24 -4.45 9.59
C SER A 34 8.46 -2.98 9.21
N LEU A 35 8.00 -2.07 10.04
CA LEU A 35 8.12 -0.63 9.84
C LEU A 35 8.87 0.00 11.02
N PRO A 36 10.13 0.41 10.85
CA PRO A 36 10.83 1.18 11.86
C PRO A 36 10.22 2.57 11.97
N ILE A 37 9.84 2.97 13.17
CA ILE A 37 9.22 4.26 13.47
C ILE A 37 9.98 4.97 14.58
N ASP A 38 10.32 6.23 14.36
CA ASP A 38 10.88 7.14 15.36
C ASP A 38 9.77 8.10 15.83
N LEU A 39 9.13 7.75 16.95
CA LEU A 39 8.02 8.50 17.52
C LEU A 39 8.51 9.63 18.41
N LYS A 40 7.87 10.78 18.28
CA LYS A 40 7.94 11.90 19.24
C LYS A 40 6.75 11.83 20.19
N ALA A 41 6.85 12.41 21.36
CA ALA A 41 5.67 12.59 22.25
C ALA A 41 4.62 13.45 21.55
N GLY A 42 3.35 13.02 21.60
CA GLY A 42 2.24 13.67 20.92
C GLY A 42 1.97 13.15 19.52
N PRO A 43 1.40 13.98 18.62
CA PRO A 43 1.03 13.58 17.26
C PRO A 43 2.24 13.28 16.36
N ASN A 44 2.16 12.17 15.61
CA ASN A 44 3.15 11.74 14.64
C ASN A 44 2.46 11.38 13.33
N GLN A 45 3.07 11.73 12.19
CA GLN A 45 2.69 11.26 10.87
C GLN A 45 3.61 10.11 10.48
N VAL A 46 3.04 8.96 10.13
CA VAL A 46 3.77 7.76 9.74
C VAL A 46 3.25 7.29 8.39
N THR A 47 4.15 7.00 7.46
CA THR A 47 3.81 6.53 6.11
C THR A 47 4.52 5.22 5.81
N PHE A 48 3.80 4.28 5.19
CA PHE A 48 4.31 3.01 4.71
C PHE A 48 4.03 2.88 3.21
N THR A 49 5.08 2.87 2.39
CA THR A 49 5.01 2.82 0.92
C THR A 49 5.17 1.40 0.35
N GLY A 50 5.23 0.39 1.22
CA GLY A 50 5.30 -1.03 0.87
C GLY A 50 3.94 -1.70 0.69
N ALA A 51 2.85 -0.95 0.74
CA ALA A 51 1.50 -1.48 0.61
C ALA A 51 1.24 -2.03 -0.80
N THR A 52 0.38 -3.05 -0.90
CA THR A 52 -0.07 -3.59 -2.18
C THR A 52 -1.20 -2.75 -2.75
N ALA A 53 -1.36 -2.75 -4.08
CA ALA A 53 -2.44 -2.04 -4.76
C ALA A 53 -3.84 -2.64 -4.52
N LYS A 54 -3.91 -3.89 -4.06
CA LYS A 54 -5.16 -4.61 -3.79
C LYS A 54 -5.37 -4.91 -2.30
N LEU A 55 -4.80 -4.05 -1.45
CA LEU A 55 -4.96 -4.10 0.00
C LEU A 55 -6.41 -3.83 0.40
N GLU A 56 -6.89 -4.55 1.40
CA GLU A 56 -8.18 -4.31 2.05
C GLU A 56 -7.98 -3.38 3.24
N ALA A 57 -8.42 -2.13 3.10
CA ALA A 57 -8.08 -1.05 4.04
C ALA A 57 -8.60 -1.29 5.46
N ASP A 58 -9.71 -1.99 5.61
CA ASP A 58 -10.33 -2.37 6.88
C ASP A 58 -9.61 -3.52 7.60
N SER A 59 -8.72 -4.23 6.89
CA SER A 59 -7.92 -5.31 7.46
C SER A 59 -6.57 -4.87 8.04
N VAL A 60 -6.23 -3.59 7.92
CA VAL A 60 -4.90 -3.09 8.29
C VAL A 60 -4.74 -3.00 9.81
N ILE A 61 -3.65 -3.57 10.28
CA ILE A 61 -3.24 -3.53 11.68
C ILE A 61 -1.84 -2.94 11.75
N LEU A 62 -1.66 -1.91 12.59
CA LEU A 62 -0.36 -1.38 12.96
C LEU A 62 -0.16 -1.57 14.46
N ARG A 63 0.90 -2.27 14.86
CA ARG A 63 1.17 -2.54 16.28
C ARG A 63 2.65 -2.58 16.61
N ASP A 64 3.01 -2.27 17.84
CA ASP A 64 4.32 -2.60 18.40
C ASP A 64 4.31 -4.06 18.88
N VAL A 65 5.03 -4.94 18.17
CA VAL A 65 5.12 -6.37 18.50
C VAL A 65 5.78 -6.58 19.87
N ALA A 66 6.68 -5.70 20.27
CA ALA A 66 7.35 -5.76 21.57
C ALA A 66 6.43 -5.34 22.73
N GLY A 67 5.27 -4.74 22.43
CA GLY A 67 4.30 -4.28 23.43
C GLY A 67 4.80 -3.16 24.33
N LYS A 68 5.89 -2.47 23.95
CA LYS A 68 6.51 -1.40 24.74
C LYS A 68 5.73 -0.09 24.66
N VAL A 69 5.11 0.16 23.50
CA VAL A 69 4.38 1.39 23.23
C VAL A 69 2.98 1.05 22.75
N GLN A 70 1.98 1.58 23.46
CA GLN A 70 0.60 1.52 22.98
C GLN A 70 0.40 2.65 21.96
N LEU A 71 0.22 2.29 20.69
CA LEU A 71 -0.03 3.22 19.61
C LEU A 71 -1.50 3.64 19.62
N GLN A 72 -1.77 4.92 19.82
CA GLN A 72 -3.11 5.49 19.65
C GLN A 72 -3.24 5.99 18.22
N ILE A 73 -3.90 5.21 17.35
CA ILE A 73 -4.18 5.59 15.97
C ILE A 73 -5.35 6.57 15.97
N LEU A 74 -5.11 7.80 15.52
CA LEU A 74 -6.12 8.85 15.39
C LEU A 74 -6.78 8.83 14.01
N GLU A 75 -5.98 8.52 12.99
CA GLU A 75 -6.42 8.45 11.59
C GLU A 75 -5.61 7.40 10.86
N GLN A 76 -6.26 6.68 9.94
CA GLN A 76 -5.64 5.79 8.98
C GLN A 76 -6.18 6.08 7.59
N SER A 77 -5.30 6.26 6.63
CA SER A 77 -5.67 6.43 5.22
C SER A 77 -4.87 5.48 4.34
N TYR A 78 -5.53 4.97 3.31
CA TYR A 78 -4.93 4.17 2.26
C TYR A 78 -5.08 4.89 0.93
N ARG A 79 -3.98 5.08 0.21
CA ARG A 79 -3.94 5.69 -1.11
C ARG A 79 -3.41 4.69 -2.11
N ASN A 80 -4.18 4.47 -3.15
CA ASN A 80 -3.82 3.60 -4.28
C ASN A 80 -4.38 4.18 -5.59
N ASP A 81 -4.17 5.47 -5.80
CA ASP A 81 -4.59 6.11 -7.04
C ASP A 81 -3.65 5.69 -8.18
N PRO A 82 -4.17 5.18 -9.29
CA PRO A 82 -3.34 4.88 -10.46
C PRO A 82 -2.62 6.13 -10.94
N VAL A 83 -1.30 6.03 -11.13
CA VAL A 83 -0.53 7.14 -11.70
C VAL A 83 -1.03 7.41 -13.11
N SER A 84 -1.56 8.60 -13.31
CA SER A 84 -2.09 9.06 -14.59
C SER A 84 -1.68 10.51 -14.84
N GLU A 85 -1.72 10.95 -16.10
CA GLU A 85 -1.42 12.34 -16.44
C GLU A 85 -2.30 13.34 -15.66
N PRO A 86 -3.64 13.16 -15.55
CA PRO A 86 -4.47 14.04 -14.72
C PRO A 86 -4.08 14.04 -13.24
N MET A 87 -3.68 12.88 -12.68
CA MET A 87 -3.19 12.81 -11.31
C MET A 87 -1.88 13.59 -11.14
N LEU A 88 -0.93 13.44 -12.07
CA LEU A 88 0.31 14.20 -12.02
C LEU A 88 0.06 15.70 -12.15
N LEU A 89 -0.82 16.11 -13.06
CA LEU A 89 -1.22 17.52 -13.22
C LEU A 89 -1.84 18.10 -11.94
N SER A 90 -2.53 17.27 -11.12
CA SER A 90 -3.16 17.75 -9.88
C SER A 90 -2.16 18.28 -8.87
N PHE A 91 -0.92 17.78 -8.87
CA PHE A 91 0.16 18.31 -8.01
C PHE A 91 0.63 19.70 -8.42
N PHE A 92 0.30 20.13 -9.63
CA PHE A 92 0.70 21.42 -10.21
C PHE A 92 -0.46 22.38 -10.37
N GLU A 93 -1.63 22.12 -9.81
CA GLU A 93 -2.75 23.09 -9.83
C GLU A 93 -2.32 24.40 -9.19
N GLY A 94 -2.58 25.51 -9.88
CA GLY A 94 -2.12 26.83 -9.53
C GLY A 94 -0.70 27.19 -9.98
N GLN A 95 0.08 26.24 -10.50
CA GLN A 95 1.45 26.41 -10.99
C GLN A 95 1.51 26.36 -12.52
N SER A 96 2.61 26.86 -13.08
CA SER A 96 2.88 26.76 -14.52
C SER A 96 3.74 25.53 -14.83
N LEU A 97 3.37 24.82 -15.89
CA LEU A 97 4.15 23.73 -16.49
C LEU A 97 4.45 24.03 -17.95
N ASP A 98 5.53 23.44 -18.44
CA ASP A 98 5.87 23.46 -19.85
C ASP A 98 5.22 22.27 -20.56
N PHE A 99 4.77 22.53 -21.78
CA PHE A 99 4.14 21.55 -22.67
C PHE A 99 4.88 21.53 -23.99
N ILE A 100 5.15 20.35 -24.53
CA ILE A 100 5.73 20.15 -25.84
C ILE A 100 4.61 19.90 -26.84
N ARG A 101 4.43 20.84 -27.79
CA ARG A 101 3.55 20.65 -28.93
C ARG A 101 4.38 20.15 -30.11
N ARG A 102 4.00 19.00 -30.64
CA ARG A 102 4.58 18.39 -31.81
C ARG A 102 3.64 18.52 -32.99
N GLU A 103 4.11 19.18 -34.09
CA GLU A 103 3.39 19.27 -35.34
C GLU A 103 4.25 18.63 -36.43
N ALA A 104 3.59 17.90 -37.37
CA ALA A 104 4.33 17.27 -38.48
C ALA A 104 5.11 18.30 -39.30
N ASN A 105 6.40 18.03 -39.58
CA ASN A 105 7.31 18.88 -40.34
C ASN A 105 7.63 20.25 -39.73
N LYS A 106 7.41 20.44 -38.42
CA LYS A 106 7.82 21.65 -37.68
C LYS A 106 8.68 21.25 -36.48
N PRO A 107 9.57 22.14 -36.03
CA PRO A 107 10.28 21.93 -34.78
C PRO A 107 9.32 21.93 -33.61
N ASP A 108 9.65 21.12 -32.55
CA ASP A 108 8.90 21.08 -31.31
C ASP A 108 8.78 22.49 -30.71
N GLN A 109 7.57 22.84 -30.27
CA GLN A 109 7.29 24.11 -29.60
C GLN A 109 7.05 23.88 -28.13
N THR A 110 7.75 24.61 -27.26
CA THR A 110 7.49 24.65 -25.85
C THR A 110 6.50 25.76 -25.51
N ILE A 111 5.41 25.42 -24.87
CA ILE A 111 4.34 26.33 -24.45
C ILE A 111 4.23 26.22 -22.92
N SER A 112 4.42 27.36 -22.23
CA SER A 112 4.16 27.39 -20.78
C SER A 112 2.69 27.71 -20.52
N ALA A 113 2.03 26.92 -19.67
CA ALA A 113 0.65 27.11 -19.29
C ALA A 113 0.46 26.89 -17.80
N LYS A 114 -0.38 27.72 -17.18
CA LYS A 114 -0.78 27.57 -15.78
C LYS A 114 -1.91 26.56 -15.67
N ILE A 115 -1.76 25.56 -14.80
CA ILE A 115 -2.81 24.56 -14.52
C ILE A 115 -3.84 25.18 -13.59
N ILE A 116 -5.05 25.38 -14.09
CA ILE A 116 -6.16 25.88 -13.27
C ILE A 116 -6.91 24.70 -12.63
N ARG A 117 -7.13 23.63 -13.41
CA ARG A 117 -7.71 22.35 -12.98
C ARG A 117 -7.06 21.23 -13.76
N SER A 118 -6.65 20.20 -13.07
CA SER A 118 -6.02 19.01 -13.68
C SER A 118 -7.01 18.10 -14.39
N GLY A 119 -8.31 18.18 -14.02
CA GLY A 119 -9.30 17.21 -14.43
C GLY A 119 -9.24 15.88 -13.68
N TYR A 120 -8.38 15.74 -12.69
CA TYR A 120 -8.29 14.53 -11.87
C TYR A 120 -9.48 14.42 -10.91
N VAL A 121 -10.10 13.22 -10.89
CA VAL A 121 -11.18 12.86 -9.96
C VAL A 121 -10.78 11.59 -9.23
N PRO A 122 -10.47 11.63 -7.92
CA PRO A 122 -10.12 10.45 -7.14
C PRO A 122 -11.20 9.37 -7.24
N GLY A 123 -10.81 8.15 -7.65
CA GLY A 123 -11.76 7.02 -7.81
C GLY A 123 -12.82 7.18 -8.90
N GLY A 124 -12.76 8.24 -9.68
CA GLY A 124 -13.69 8.55 -10.77
C GLY A 124 -13.05 8.62 -12.14
N SER A 125 -13.86 8.92 -13.16
CA SER A 125 -13.35 9.19 -14.51
C SER A 125 -12.80 10.61 -14.59
N PRO A 126 -11.63 10.82 -15.22
CA PRO A 126 -11.08 12.16 -15.43
C PRO A 126 -12.02 13.03 -16.24
N VAL A 127 -12.02 14.34 -15.96
CA VAL A 127 -12.70 15.37 -16.74
C VAL A 127 -11.67 16.21 -17.51
N GLU A 128 -12.15 17.05 -18.44
CA GLU A 128 -11.25 17.91 -19.19
C GLU A 128 -10.45 18.88 -18.30
N PRO A 129 -9.13 18.99 -18.47
CA PRO A 129 -8.32 19.93 -17.73
C PRO A 129 -8.60 21.37 -18.18
N ILE A 130 -8.38 22.32 -17.27
CA ILE A 130 -8.45 23.75 -17.56
C ILE A 130 -7.07 24.34 -17.36
N VAL A 131 -6.55 24.99 -18.38
CA VAL A 131 -5.25 25.70 -18.36
C VAL A 131 -5.41 27.15 -18.75
N GLU A 132 -4.52 27.99 -18.29
CA GLU A 132 -4.43 29.40 -18.66
C GLU A 132 -3.16 29.64 -19.51
N ILE A 133 -3.32 30.19 -20.70
CA ILE A 133 -2.24 30.58 -21.61
C ILE A 133 -2.44 32.04 -22.01
N ASN A 134 -1.45 32.89 -21.73
CA ASN A 134 -1.51 34.32 -22.04
C ASN A 134 -2.80 34.99 -21.49
N GLY A 135 -3.23 34.64 -20.28
CA GLY A 135 -4.42 35.20 -19.64
C GLY A 135 -5.74 34.66 -20.19
N LYS A 136 -5.73 33.62 -21.02
CA LYS A 136 -6.95 33.01 -21.59
C LYS A 136 -7.09 31.57 -21.14
N LEU A 137 -8.30 31.19 -20.71
CA LEU A 137 -8.62 29.82 -20.31
C LEU A 137 -8.88 28.95 -21.53
N GLN A 138 -8.36 27.71 -21.47
CA GLN A 138 -8.57 26.66 -22.46
C GLN A 138 -8.96 25.37 -21.75
N PHE A 139 -9.88 24.59 -22.33
CA PHE A 139 -10.35 23.29 -21.82
C PHE A 139 -9.61 22.11 -22.47
N SER A 140 -8.35 22.29 -22.76
CA SER A 140 -7.48 21.23 -23.29
C SER A 140 -6.04 21.58 -23.02
N LEU A 141 -5.17 20.57 -22.92
CA LEU A 141 -3.73 20.78 -22.78
C LEU A 141 -3.14 21.29 -24.12
N PRO A 142 -2.20 22.24 -24.08
CA PRO A 142 -1.59 22.78 -25.30
C PRO A 142 -0.60 21.82 -25.98
N GLY A 143 -0.29 20.70 -25.36
CA GLY A 143 0.64 19.69 -25.82
C GLY A 143 0.88 18.63 -24.76
N GLN A 144 1.94 17.86 -24.88
CA GLN A 144 2.35 16.87 -23.89
C GLN A 144 3.02 17.58 -22.70
N PRO A 145 2.53 17.39 -21.46
CA PRO A 145 3.13 18.03 -20.29
C PRO A 145 4.55 17.50 -20.01
N VAL A 146 5.43 18.39 -19.57
CA VAL A 146 6.77 18.04 -19.11
C VAL A 146 6.81 18.24 -17.60
N PHE A 147 6.75 17.12 -16.86
CA PHE A 147 6.78 17.18 -15.42
C PHE A 147 8.22 17.33 -14.91
N PRO A 148 8.48 18.27 -13.99
CA PRO A 148 9.73 18.25 -13.23
C PRO A 148 9.78 17.02 -12.32
N SER A 149 10.94 16.74 -11.74
CA SER A 149 11.05 15.70 -10.71
C SER A 149 10.07 16.01 -9.57
N LEU A 150 9.21 15.07 -9.29
CA LEU A 150 8.34 15.13 -8.12
C LEU A 150 9.20 14.91 -6.88
N GLY A 151 9.14 15.80 -5.90
CA GLY A 151 9.85 15.63 -4.64
C GLY A 151 9.40 14.35 -3.91
N GLU A 152 10.15 13.96 -2.88
CA GLU A 152 9.87 12.75 -2.08
C GLU A 152 8.49 12.78 -1.38
N GLU A 153 7.88 13.95 -1.25
CA GLU A 153 6.56 14.14 -0.65
C GLU A 153 5.42 13.61 -1.53
N ASN A 154 5.67 13.45 -2.84
CA ASN A 154 4.67 12.95 -3.78
C ASN A 154 4.79 11.43 -3.94
N ILE A 155 4.00 10.70 -3.17
CA ILE A 155 4.00 9.25 -3.18
C ILE A 155 3.14 8.76 -4.35
N LEU A 156 3.80 8.18 -5.36
CA LEU A 156 3.16 7.60 -6.55
C LEU A 156 2.90 6.08 -6.42
N LYS A 157 3.22 5.49 -5.26
CA LYS A 157 3.00 4.08 -4.96
C LYS A 157 1.83 3.94 -3.99
N PRO A 158 1.18 2.76 -3.95
CA PRO A 158 0.22 2.47 -2.91
C PRO A 158 0.85 2.71 -1.54
N ALA A 159 0.17 3.46 -0.70
CA ALA A 159 0.70 3.86 0.60
C ALA A 159 -0.39 3.87 1.69
N LEU A 160 0.02 3.43 2.87
CA LEU A 160 -0.73 3.63 4.10
C LEU A 160 -0.14 4.82 4.85
N ALA A 161 -0.98 5.67 5.37
CA ALA A 161 -0.57 6.76 6.22
C ALA A 161 -1.40 6.76 7.51
N TRP A 162 -0.73 7.02 8.63
CA TRP A 162 -1.37 7.11 9.94
C TRP A 162 -1.03 8.43 10.62
N GLN A 163 -1.99 8.96 11.33
CA GLN A 163 -1.76 9.93 12.38
C GLN A 163 -1.81 9.18 13.72
N ILE A 164 -0.71 9.17 14.44
CA ILE A 164 -0.52 8.41 15.68
C ILE A 164 -0.21 9.36 16.81
N ASN A 165 -0.92 9.23 17.93
CA ASN A 165 -0.54 9.91 19.16
C ASN A 165 0.28 8.96 20.03
N ALA A 166 1.51 9.37 20.39
CA ALA A 166 2.40 8.59 21.24
C ALA A 166 2.54 9.25 22.63
N PRO A 167 2.48 8.48 23.73
CA PRO A 167 2.59 9.04 25.08
C PRO A 167 3.99 9.60 25.40
N ALA A 168 5.01 9.10 24.72
CA ALA A 168 6.41 9.49 24.87
C ALA A 168 7.20 9.24 23.58
N ALA A 169 8.37 9.85 23.46
CA ALA A 169 9.29 9.58 22.38
C ALA A 169 9.81 8.14 22.49
N ALA A 170 9.82 7.40 21.37
CA ALA A 170 10.28 6.02 21.32
C ALA A 170 10.70 5.62 19.90
N LYS A 171 11.71 4.78 19.80
CA LYS A 171 12.04 4.07 18.55
C LYS A 171 11.50 2.66 18.64
N ILE A 172 10.61 2.31 17.75
CA ILE A 172 9.97 1.01 17.69
C ILE A 172 10.14 0.39 16.30
N ASN A 173 10.04 -0.93 16.25
CA ASN A 173 9.86 -1.65 15.00
C ASN A 173 8.44 -2.18 15.00
N ALA A 174 7.53 -1.41 14.39
CA ALA A 174 6.13 -1.75 14.33
C ALA A 174 5.90 -2.85 13.27
N GLU A 175 4.90 -3.70 13.50
CA GLU A 175 4.37 -4.62 12.50
C GLU A 175 3.20 -3.95 11.79
N VAL A 176 3.26 -3.94 10.45
CA VAL A 176 2.14 -3.64 9.56
C VAL A 176 1.60 -4.96 9.04
N ALA A 177 0.36 -5.30 9.38
CA ALA A 177 -0.29 -6.50 8.87
C ALA A 177 -1.56 -6.13 8.11
N TYR A 178 -1.83 -6.81 6.99
CA TYR A 178 -3.03 -6.55 6.19
C TYR A 178 -3.38 -7.72 5.28
N VAL A 179 -4.64 -7.79 4.88
CA VAL A 179 -5.13 -8.68 3.84
C VAL A 179 -5.02 -8.00 2.48
N THR A 180 -4.62 -8.75 1.47
CA THR A 180 -4.55 -8.27 0.09
C THR A 180 -5.02 -9.35 -0.88
N GLN A 181 -5.62 -8.93 -1.97
CA GLN A 181 -5.94 -9.79 -3.10
C GLN A 181 -4.80 -9.82 -4.12
N GLY A 182 -4.93 -10.71 -5.12
CA GLY A 182 -3.97 -10.80 -6.22
C GLY A 182 -2.82 -11.76 -5.96
N PHE A 183 -2.93 -12.62 -4.96
CA PHE A 183 -2.05 -13.76 -4.77
C PHE A 183 -2.78 -15.05 -5.06
N SER A 184 -2.11 -15.97 -5.73
CA SER A 184 -2.58 -17.34 -5.90
C SER A 184 -1.42 -18.31 -5.85
N TRP A 185 -1.73 -19.57 -5.55
CA TRP A 185 -0.77 -20.65 -5.63
C TRP A 185 -1.44 -21.96 -6.03
N GLN A 186 -0.65 -22.82 -6.65
CA GLN A 186 -1.08 -24.14 -7.10
C GLN A 186 0.06 -25.13 -6.89
N ALA A 187 -0.28 -26.33 -6.42
CA ALA A 187 0.64 -27.45 -6.34
C ALA A 187 0.32 -28.46 -7.45
N SER A 188 1.35 -28.93 -8.10
CA SER A 188 1.27 -30.01 -9.11
C SER A 188 2.24 -31.12 -8.70
N TYR A 189 1.79 -32.36 -8.82
CA TYR A 189 2.56 -33.52 -8.41
C TYR A 189 2.70 -34.51 -9.57
N ASN A 190 3.88 -35.09 -9.70
CA ASN A 190 4.13 -36.24 -10.54
C ASN A 190 4.42 -37.43 -9.62
N LEU A 191 3.62 -38.48 -9.77
CA LEU A 191 3.78 -39.74 -9.05
C LEU A 191 4.30 -40.79 -10.03
N VAL A 192 5.41 -41.45 -9.70
CA VAL A 192 5.93 -42.61 -10.44
C VAL A 192 5.91 -43.80 -9.51
N ALA A 193 5.02 -44.74 -9.83
CA ALA A 193 4.94 -46.04 -9.13
C ALA A 193 5.71 -47.10 -9.95
N PRO A 194 6.73 -47.77 -9.40
CA PRO A 194 7.42 -48.86 -10.09
C PRO A 194 6.51 -50.08 -10.19
N GLU A 195 6.71 -50.90 -11.21
CA GLU A 195 5.94 -52.17 -11.38
C GLU A 195 6.16 -53.18 -10.23
N LYS A 196 7.27 -53.09 -9.54
CA LYS A 196 7.64 -53.92 -8.40
C LYS A 196 8.29 -53.08 -7.33
N GLY A 197 7.77 -53.18 -6.09
CA GLY A 197 8.27 -52.49 -4.92
C GLY A 197 7.17 -51.70 -4.20
N ASP A 198 7.47 -51.28 -2.97
CA ASP A 198 6.53 -50.58 -2.07
C ASP A 198 6.78 -49.08 -1.95
N LEU A 199 7.70 -48.54 -2.79
CA LEU A 199 8.07 -47.13 -2.77
C LEU A 199 7.52 -46.43 -4.01
N VAL A 200 7.03 -45.21 -3.82
CA VAL A 200 6.54 -44.32 -4.87
C VAL A 200 7.39 -43.04 -4.85
N ASP A 201 7.89 -42.65 -6.02
CA ASP A 201 8.58 -41.38 -6.19
C ASP A 201 7.56 -40.28 -6.44
N ILE A 202 7.60 -39.21 -5.60
CA ILE A 202 6.73 -38.06 -5.70
C ILE A 202 7.61 -36.84 -5.95
N VAL A 203 7.36 -36.15 -7.05
CA VAL A 203 7.95 -34.84 -7.34
C VAL A 203 6.84 -33.81 -7.38
N GLY A 204 6.96 -32.75 -6.55
CA GLY A 204 5.98 -31.70 -6.47
C GLY A 204 6.55 -30.35 -6.90
N TRP A 205 5.73 -29.56 -7.58
CA TRP A 205 6.01 -28.16 -7.93
C TRP A 205 4.94 -27.26 -7.32
N ILE A 206 5.39 -26.11 -6.85
CA ILE A 206 4.51 -25.04 -6.40
C ILE A 206 4.68 -23.86 -7.35
N THR A 207 3.58 -23.48 -8.00
CA THR A 207 3.51 -22.28 -8.82
C THR A 207 2.80 -21.20 -8.01
N MET A 208 3.43 -20.03 -7.88
CA MET A 208 2.87 -18.87 -7.19
C MET A 208 2.73 -17.72 -8.18
N GLN A 209 1.65 -16.96 -8.06
CA GLN A 209 1.40 -15.76 -8.84
C GLN A 209 1.20 -14.58 -7.90
N ASN A 210 1.80 -13.44 -8.25
CA ASN A 210 1.67 -12.19 -7.51
C ASN A 210 1.23 -11.06 -8.44
N ASP A 211 -0.04 -10.73 -8.39
CA ASP A 211 -0.70 -9.62 -9.10
C ASP A 211 -1.18 -8.54 -8.11
N SER A 212 -0.57 -8.47 -6.92
CA SER A 212 -0.95 -7.55 -5.85
C SER A 212 -0.55 -6.09 -6.12
N GLY A 213 0.32 -5.87 -7.13
CA GLY A 213 0.86 -4.55 -7.46
C GLY A 213 2.09 -4.15 -6.64
N SER A 214 2.63 -5.05 -5.80
CA SER A 214 3.87 -4.81 -5.05
C SER A 214 4.77 -6.05 -5.07
N GLY A 215 6.09 -5.83 -5.08
CA GLY A 215 7.09 -6.89 -4.99
C GLY A 215 7.63 -7.04 -3.56
N PHE A 216 7.98 -8.26 -3.15
CA PHE A 216 8.48 -8.58 -1.83
C PHE A 216 9.82 -9.30 -1.94
N GLN A 217 10.89 -8.62 -1.54
CA GLN A 217 12.23 -9.21 -1.54
C GLN A 217 12.45 -10.02 -0.26
N ASN A 218 13.08 -11.19 -0.39
CA ASN A 218 13.43 -12.08 0.72
C ASN A 218 12.23 -12.49 1.60
N ALA A 219 11.00 -12.46 1.04
CA ALA A 219 9.80 -12.75 1.82
C ALA A 219 9.77 -14.20 2.33
N LYS A 220 9.36 -14.37 3.56
CA LYS A 220 9.01 -15.68 4.13
C LYS A 220 7.60 -16.05 3.69
N ILE A 221 7.48 -17.11 2.88
CA ILE A 221 6.20 -17.51 2.31
C ILE A 221 5.65 -18.73 3.04
N LYS A 222 4.38 -18.64 3.44
CA LYS A 222 3.57 -19.75 3.96
C LYS A 222 2.39 -19.95 3.00
N LEU A 223 2.13 -21.19 2.63
CA LEU A 223 1.00 -21.55 1.77
C LEU A 223 -0.07 -22.23 2.59
N MET A 224 -1.30 -21.81 2.42
CA MET A 224 -2.46 -22.34 3.13
C MET A 224 -3.50 -22.86 2.13
N ALA A 225 -3.83 -24.15 2.27
CA ALA A 225 -4.92 -24.80 1.56
C ALA A 225 -6.05 -25.09 2.55
N GLY A 226 -7.28 -25.08 2.09
CA GLY A 226 -8.48 -25.36 2.89
C GLY A 226 -9.48 -24.22 2.84
N ASP A 227 -10.64 -24.44 3.46
CA ASP A 227 -11.70 -23.45 3.54
C ASP A 227 -11.42 -22.49 4.70
N VAL A 228 -11.14 -21.24 4.36
CA VAL A 228 -10.99 -20.15 5.33
C VAL A 228 -12.20 -19.26 5.22
N ASN A 229 -12.97 -19.17 6.29
CA ASN A 229 -14.06 -18.22 6.38
C ASN A 229 -13.49 -16.82 6.60
N LYS A 230 -13.47 -16.03 5.52
CA LYS A 230 -13.17 -14.62 5.61
C LYS A 230 -14.42 -13.91 6.15
N VAL A 231 -14.33 -13.33 7.33
CA VAL A 231 -15.40 -12.48 7.85
C VAL A 231 -15.40 -11.21 6.99
N HIS A 232 -16.37 -11.13 6.08
CA HIS A 232 -16.61 -9.91 5.34
C HIS A 232 -17.40 -8.98 6.27
N SER A 233 -16.87 -7.79 6.55
CA SER A 233 -17.69 -6.71 7.11
C SER A 233 -18.85 -6.48 6.14
N PRO A 234 -20.11 -6.52 6.59
CA PRO A 234 -21.23 -6.24 5.71
C PRO A 234 -21.06 -4.81 5.17
N HIS A 235 -20.82 -4.67 3.89
CA HIS A 235 -20.93 -3.38 3.22
C HIS A 235 -22.31 -2.87 3.52
N SER A 236 -22.43 -1.74 4.22
CA SER A 236 -23.71 -1.07 4.45
C SER A 236 -24.39 -0.89 3.11
N PRO A 237 -25.59 -1.45 2.90
CA PRO A 237 -26.30 -1.22 1.66
C PRO A 237 -26.57 0.27 1.55
N MET A 238 -26.28 0.86 0.39
CA MET A 238 -26.62 2.24 0.05
C MET A 238 -28.02 2.54 0.57
N ALA A 239 -28.13 3.42 1.56
CA ALA A 239 -29.40 3.85 2.10
C ALA A 239 -30.23 4.50 1.00
N LYS A 240 -31.24 3.76 0.49
CA LYS A 240 -32.36 4.38 -0.19
C LYS A 240 -32.97 5.36 0.79
N ARG A 241 -32.99 6.65 0.43
CA ARG A 241 -33.62 7.72 1.17
C ARG A 241 -35.05 7.33 1.58
N GLY A 242 -35.27 7.15 2.88
CA GLY A 242 -36.56 6.96 3.48
C GLY A 242 -36.45 7.15 4.98
N PHE A 243 -36.98 8.24 5.45
CA PHE A 243 -37.35 8.71 6.81
C PHE A 243 -36.72 8.09 8.08
N PRO A 244 -36.50 8.89 9.14
CA PRO A 244 -35.70 8.50 10.29
C PRO A 244 -36.48 7.57 11.23
N MET A 245 -35.93 6.40 11.50
CA MET A 245 -36.27 5.59 12.65
C MET A 245 -35.07 5.58 13.60
N ILE A 246 -35.35 5.92 14.85
CA ILE A 246 -34.40 5.95 15.98
C ILE A 246 -33.88 4.51 16.15
N ALA A 247 -32.57 4.32 15.99
CA ALA A 247 -31.90 3.04 16.27
C ALA A 247 -31.03 3.18 17.51
N GLU A 248 -31.30 2.29 18.41
CA GLU A 248 -30.66 1.97 19.67
C GLU A 248 -29.18 1.61 19.47
N MET A 249 -28.31 2.19 20.33
CA MET A 249 -26.87 1.97 20.30
C MET A 249 -26.53 0.51 20.69
N ALA A 250 -26.09 -0.28 19.74
CA ALA A 250 -25.37 -1.52 20.02
C ALA A 250 -23.86 -1.25 20.02
N MET A 251 -23.21 -1.50 21.13
CA MET A 251 -21.76 -1.46 21.29
C MET A 251 -21.13 -2.55 20.41
N ASP A 252 -20.34 -2.13 19.46
CA ASP A 252 -19.62 -3.02 18.53
C ASP A 252 -18.28 -3.44 19.16
N THR A 253 -18.15 -4.72 19.42
CA THR A 253 -16.88 -5.34 19.83
C THR A 253 -16.08 -5.71 18.57
N PRO A 254 -14.77 -5.43 18.51
CA PRO A 254 -13.95 -5.76 17.34
C PRO A 254 -13.85 -7.29 17.16
N PRO A 255 -13.80 -7.79 15.91
CA PRO A 255 -13.73 -9.21 15.62
C PRO A 255 -12.40 -9.80 16.08
N VAL A 256 -12.47 -10.82 16.92
CA VAL A 256 -11.33 -11.63 17.35
C VAL A 256 -11.10 -12.72 16.30
N VAL A 257 -9.97 -12.64 15.60
CA VAL A 257 -9.52 -13.74 14.74
C VAL A 257 -8.92 -14.82 15.65
N SER A 258 -9.64 -15.92 15.85
CA SER A 258 -9.09 -17.09 16.53
C SER A 258 -8.42 -18.02 15.51
N GLU A 259 -7.11 -18.12 15.59
CA GLU A 259 -6.32 -19.12 14.87
C GLU A 259 -6.43 -20.45 15.64
N LYS A 260 -7.15 -21.44 15.11
CA LYS A 260 -7.05 -22.82 15.60
C LYS A 260 -5.81 -23.46 15.00
N ALA A 261 -4.78 -23.65 15.81
CA ALA A 261 -3.68 -24.52 15.46
C ALA A 261 -4.18 -25.97 15.48
N PHE A 262 -3.93 -26.70 14.41
CA PHE A 262 -4.03 -28.15 14.41
C PHE A 262 -2.63 -28.71 14.69
N ASP A 263 -2.55 -29.56 15.72
CA ASP A 263 -1.40 -30.39 16.02
C ASP A 263 -1.27 -31.50 15.00
#